data_d2d4da381fd098299f8ebd1f5524eb59
#
_entry.id   d2d4da381fd098299f8ebd1f5524eb59
#
_cell.length_a   1.000
_cell.length_b   1.000
_cell.length_c   1.000
_cell.angle_alpha   90.00
_cell.angle_beta   90.00
_cell.angle_gamma   90.00
#
_symmetry.space_group_name_H-M   'P 1'
#
loop_
_entity.id
_entity.type
_entity.pdbx_description
1 polymer ?
#
loop_
_entity_poly.entity_id
_entity_poly.type
_entity_poly.pdbx_seq_one_letter_code
_entity_poly.pdbx_strand_id
1 'polypeptide(L)'
;MTPQKKATLISSCVAAILTLIKLVIGIASGSVAVLASAVDSVLDMFVSIFNYFAISNSEKPADKTFNYGRGKIEALASVIEGTIITISGLYLLYQAVDKAINGHISQYLDISIYVMIASLIITISLVTYLNYVAKKTNSMVIKADALHYKTDVFSNVAVLVSLVLVTFTGYELIDVFVGGGIALYIIYSSYELIHDGILVLLDRAVDEELVCKIEEIIKENDKVNAYHLLKTREAGHQTFVEVHLVFDCIITLMDAHRASDWIEDKIEKLDTKRNWIINIHMDPYDDFKINDMNH
;
A
#
# COMPACT_ATOMS: atom_id res chain seq x y z
N MET A 1 -16.16 -8.75 -9.55
CA MET A 1 -15.59 -8.07 -8.37
C MET A 1 -14.11 -8.41 -8.33
N THR A 2 -13.24 -7.43 -8.35
CA THR A 2 -11.79 -7.62 -8.34
C THR A 2 -11.31 -8.24 -7.03
N PRO A 3 -10.12 -8.89 -7.02
CA PRO A 3 -9.56 -9.44 -5.79
C PRO A 3 -9.37 -8.37 -4.69
N GLN A 4 -8.99 -7.13 -5.08
CA GLN A 4 -8.81 -6.01 -4.16
C GLN A 4 -10.13 -5.62 -3.48
N LYS A 5 -11.22 -5.43 -4.25
CA LYS A 5 -12.55 -5.14 -3.70
C LYS A 5 -13.08 -6.24 -2.79
N LYS A 6 -12.78 -7.51 -3.13
CA LYS A 6 -13.15 -8.62 -2.24
C LYS A 6 -12.38 -8.56 -0.93
N ALA A 7 -11.10 -8.22 -0.98
CA ALA A 7 -10.25 -8.15 0.19
C ALA A 7 -10.73 -7.05 1.16
N THR A 8 -10.97 -5.83 0.65
CA THR A 8 -11.47 -4.73 1.49
C THR A 8 -12.89 -4.95 1.99
N LEU A 9 -13.75 -5.65 1.26
CA LEU A 9 -15.06 -6.03 1.77
C LEU A 9 -14.93 -7.06 2.90
N ILE A 10 -14.04 -8.03 2.77
CA ILE A 10 -13.79 -9.04 3.81
C ILE A 10 -13.19 -8.36 5.05
N SER A 11 -12.20 -7.46 4.91
CA SER A 11 -11.64 -6.73 6.06
C SER A 11 -12.70 -5.89 6.75
N SER A 12 -13.55 -5.16 6.02
CA SER A 12 -14.67 -4.41 6.58
C SER A 12 -15.67 -5.30 7.33
N CYS A 13 -16.01 -6.48 6.79
CA CYS A 13 -16.91 -7.42 7.47
C CYS A 13 -16.27 -8.00 8.74
N VAL A 14 -14.99 -8.36 8.70
CA VAL A 14 -14.26 -8.85 9.87
C VAL A 14 -14.16 -7.78 10.95
N ALA A 15 -13.82 -6.54 10.58
CA ALA A 15 -13.80 -5.41 11.51
C ALA A 15 -15.17 -5.18 12.16
N ALA A 16 -16.25 -5.20 11.38
CA ALA A 16 -17.61 -5.06 11.91
C ALA A 16 -17.98 -6.19 12.88
N ILE A 17 -17.62 -7.44 12.57
CA ILE A 17 -17.85 -8.59 13.45
C ILE A 17 -17.05 -8.46 14.74
N LEU A 18 -15.77 -8.09 14.68
CA LEU A 18 -14.93 -7.89 15.85
C LEU A 18 -15.46 -6.76 16.73
N THR A 19 -15.85 -5.64 16.11
CA THR A 19 -16.49 -4.52 16.81
C THR A 19 -17.74 -4.98 17.55
N LEU A 20 -18.63 -5.71 16.88
CA LEU A 20 -19.89 -6.19 17.48
C LEU A 20 -19.63 -7.13 18.66
N ILE A 21 -18.71 -8.10 18.50
CA ILE A 21 -18.34 -9.05 19.56
C ILE A 21 -17.78 -8.30 20.77
N LYS A 22 -16.83 -7.38 20.56
CA LYS A 22 -16.22 -6.60 21.63
C LYS A 22 -17.23 -5.70 22.34
N LEU A 23 -18.14 -5.04 21.59
CA LEU A 23 -19.21 -4.22 22.17
C LEU A 23 -20.15 -5.05 23.05
N VAL A 24 -20.65 -6.17 22.52
CA VAL A 24 -21.58 -7.03 23.26
C VAL A 24 -20.94 -7.56 24.55
N ILE A 25 -19.69 -8.07 24.46
CA ILE A 25 -18.98 -8.61 25.62
C ILE A 25 -18.61 -7.48 26.58
N GLY A 26 -18.16 -6.32 26.08
CA GLY A 26 -17.80 -5.18 26.90
C GLY A 26 -18.98 -4.63 27.72
N ILE A 27 -20.16 -4.52 27.10
CA ILE A 27 -21.39 -4.10 27.80
C ILE A 27 -21.85 -5.16 28.79
N ALA A 28 -21.87 -6.45 28.40
CA ALA A 28 -22.32 -7.54 29.25
C ALA A 28 -21.42 -7.77 30.48
N SER A 29 -20.09 -7.60 30.32
CA SER A 29 -19.12 -7.78 31.41
C SER A 29 -18.88 -6.52 32.23
N GLY A 30 -19.27 -5.33 31.73
CA GLY A 30 -18.91 -4.04 32.34
C GLY A 30 -17.39 -3.73 32.25
N SER A 31 -16.63 -4.47 31.46
CA SER A 31 -15.18 -4.28 31.31
C SER A 31 -14.85 -3.05 30.48
N VAL A 32 -14.30 -2.02 31.13
CA VAL A 32 -13.85 -0.79 30.46
C VAL A 32 -12.74 -1.09 29.43
N ALA A 33 -11.86 -2.06 29.70
CA ALA A 33 -10.79 -2.47 28.77
C ALA A 33 -11.36 -3.07 27.48
N VAL A 34 -12.40 -3.92 27.56
CA VAL A 34 -13.07 -4.49 26.40
C VAL A 34 -13.84 -3.40 25.63
N LEU A 35 -14.47 -2.47 26.33
CA LEU A 35 -15.17 -1.33 25.70
C LEU A 35 -14.19 -0.41 24.97
N ALA A 36 -13.03 -0.10 25.57
CA ALA A 36 -11.97 0.67 24.89
C ALA A 36 -11.49 -0.04 23.61
N SER A 37 -11.23 -1.35 23.69
CA SER A 37 -10.86 -2.16 22.52
C SER A 37 -11.98 -2.24 21.46
N ALA A 38 -13.26 -2.09 21.86
CA ALA A 38 -14.36 -2.00 20.92
C ALA A 38 -14.35 -0.66 20.16
N VAL A 39 -14.01 0.45 20.83
CA VAL A 39 -13.86 1.77 20.18
C VAL A 39 -12.75 1.72 19.12
N ASP A 40 -11.60 1.12 19.44
CA ASP A 40 -10.52 0.93 18.46
C ASP A 40 -11.02 0.15 17.24
N SER A 41 -11.75 -0.95 17.46
CA SER A 41 -12.32 -1.73 16.35
C SER A 41 -13.39 -0.99 15.53
N VAL A 42 -14.06 0.02 16.09
CA VAL A 42 -14.92 0.94 15.31
C VAL A 42 -14.07 1.79 14.36
N LEU A 43 -12.92 2.29 14.82
CA LEU A 43 -11.99 3.05 13.97
C LEU A 43 -11.43 2.17 12.84
N ASP A 44 -11.04 0.94 13.14
CA ASP A 44 -10.58 -0.05 12.14
C ASP A 44 -11.66 -0.30 11.07
N MET A 45 -12.92 -0.39 11.48
CA MET A 45 -14.04 -0.56 10.56
C MET A 45 -14.17 0.66 9.62
N PHE A 46 -14.00 1.89 10.11
CA PHE A 46 -14.02 3.10 9.28
C PHE A 46 -12.87 3.12 8.29
N VAL A 47 -11.66 2.75 8.71
CA VAL A 47 -10.48 2.65 7.82
C VAL A 47 -10.74 1.63 6.71
N SER A 48 -11.22 0.44 7.03
CA SER A 48 -11.53 -0.60 6.05
C SER A 48 -12.64 -0.20 5.06
N ILE A 49 -13.67 0.51 5.53
CA ILE A 49 -14.71 1.08 4.65
C ILE A 49 -14.11 2.14 3.73
N PHE A 50 -13.25 3.02 4.24
CA PHE A 50 -12.54 4.01 3.44
C PHE A 50 -11.71 3.35 2.34
N ASN A 51 -10.97 2.29 2.67
CA ASN A 51 -10.18 1.50 1.73
C ASN A 51 -11.04 0.86 0.62
N TYR A 52 -12.23 0.36 0.97
CA TYR A 52 -13.18 -0.13 -0.03
C TYR A 52 -13.61 0.97 -1.01
N PHE A 53 -13.91 2.17 -0.50
CA PHE A 53 -14.25 3.32 -1.36
C PHE A 53 -13.06 3.78 -2.20
N ALA A 54 -11.84 3.80 -1.65
CA ALA A 54 -10.63 4.17 -2.37
C ALA A 54 -10.40 3.25 -3.58
N ILE A 55 -10.41 1.93 -3.36
CA ILE A 55 -10.28 0.93 -4.43
C ILE A 55 -11.44 1.02 -5.43
N SER A 56 -12.68 1.16 -4.93
CA SER A 56 -13.84 1.30 -5.82
C SER A 56 -13.78 2.51 -6.72
N ASN A 57 -13.14 3.59 -6.29
CA ASN A 57 -12.95 4.78 -7.10
C ASN A 57 -11.72 4.68 -8.00
N SER A 58 -10.61 4.08 -7.54
CA SER A 58 -9.39 3.92 -8.33
C SER A 58 -9.60 3.03 -9.56
N GLU A 59 -10.46 2.03 -9.46
CA GLU A 59 -10.79 1.10 -10.55
C GLU A 59 -11.80 1.65 -11.57
N LYS A 60 -12.35 2.87 -11.36
CA LYS A 60 -13.23 3.48 -12.35
C LYS A 60 -12.46 3.79 -13.64
N PRO A 61 -13.01 3.46 -14.80
CA PRO A 61 -12.38 3.79 -16.08
C PRO A 61 -12.21 5.30 -16.24
N ALA A 62 -11.33 5.69 -17.15
CA ALA A 62 -11.18 7.08 -17.57
C ALA A 62 -12.53 7.65 -18.01
N ASP A 63 -12.76 8.93 -17.68
CA ASP A 63 -13.97 9.67 -18.04
C ASP A 63 -13.59 11.10 -18.48
N LYS A 64 -14.61 11.91 -18.85
CA LYS A 64 -14.39 13.29 -19.34
C LYS A 64 -13.67 14.20 -18.34
N THR A 65 -13.75 13.90 -17.03
CA THR A 65 -13.12 14.69 -15.98
C THR A 65 -11.72 14.15 -15.64
N PHE A 66 -11.56 12.85 -15.70
CA PHE A 66 -10.32 12.13 -15.36
C PHE A 66 -9.87 11.27 -16.55
N ASN A 67 -9.30 11.90 -17.56
CA ASN A 67 -8.92 11.27 -18.82
C ASN A 67 -7.90 10.15 -18.67
N TYR A 68 -7.06 10.20 -17.63
CA TYR A 68 -6.06 9.17 -17.27
C TYR A 68 -6.56 8.20 -16.20
N GLY A 69 -7.88 8.21 -15.90
CA GLY A 69 -8.43 7.41 -14.79
C GLY A 69 -8.13 8.00 -13.43
N ARG A 70 -8.30 7.18 -12.38
CA ARG A 70 -8.17 7.59 -10.98
C ARG A 70 -7.23 6.68 -10.19
N GLY A 71 -6.29 6.01 -10.85
CA GLY A 71 -5.38 5.03 -10.22
C GLY A 71 -4.60 5.59 -9.03
N LYS A 72 -4.22 6.87 -9.05
CA LYS A 72 -3.50 7.54 -7.94
C LYS A 72 -4.30 7.64 -6.63
N ILE A 73 -5.61 7.38 -6.63
CA ILE A 73 -6.40 7.31 -5.39
C ILE A 73 -5.87 6.20 -4.47
N GLU A 74 -5.34 5.10 -5.00
CA GLU A 74 -4.72 4.05 -4.19
C GLU A 74 -3.48 4.57 -3.43
N ALA A 75 -2.60 5.29 -4.11
CA ALA A 75 -1.42 5.87 -3.49
C ALA A 75 -1.80 6.93 -2.44
N LEU A 76 -2.79 7.78 -2.73
CA LEU A 76 -3.30 8.75 -1.77
C LEU A 76 -3.88 8.07 -0.51
N ALA A 77 -4.68 7.03 -0.69
CA ALA A 77 -5.28 6.28 0.41
C ALA A 77 -4.20 5.61 1.27
N SER A 78 -3.16 5.01 0.65
CA SER A 78 -2.06 4.39 1.39
C SER A 78 -1.23 5.41 2.19
N VAL A 79 -1.03 6.63 1.68
CA VAL A 79 -0.37 7.73 2.43
C VAL A 79 -1.21 8.14 3.64
N ILE A 80 -2.53 8.29 3.47
CA ILE A 80 -3.44 8.63 4.58
C ILE A 80 -3.40 7.54 5.65
N GLU A 81 -3.53 6.28 5.27
CA GLU A 81 -3.52 5.15 6.18
C GLU A 81 -2.15 4.99 6.87
N GLY A 82 -1.05 5.09 6.13
CA GLY A 82 0.31 5.10 6.67
C GLY A 82 0.51 6.21 7.71
N THR A 83 -0.09 7.39 7.50
CA THR A 83 -0.06 8.49 8.47
C THR A 83 -0.81 8.12 9.75
N ILE A 84 -1.98 7.48 9.64
CA ILE A 84 -2.75 7.00 10.79
C ILE A 84 -1.94 5.96 11.58
N ILE A 85 -1.32 5.00 10.87
CA ILE A 85 -0.44 3.97 11.49
C ILE A 85 0.75 4.62 12.19
N THR A 86 1.37 5.65 11.61
CA THR A 86 2.47 6.40 12.22
C THR A 86 2.03 7.06 13.53
N ILE A 87 0.87 7.72 13.54
CA ILE A 87 0.31 8.35 14.75
C ILE A 87 0.06 7.30 15.83
N SER A 88 -0.50 6.15 15.47
CA SER A 88 -0.71 5.02 16.39
C SER A 88 0.62 4.49 16.95
N GLY A 89 1.65 4.34 16.12
CA GLY A 89 3.00 3.95 16.53
C GLY A 89 3.63 4.95 17.51
N LEU A 90 3.50 6.25 17.24
CA LEU A 90 3.97 7.32 18.14
C LEU A 90 3.23 7.29 19.49
N TYR A 91 1.92 7.04 19.46
CA TYR A 91 1.13 6.91 20.68
C TYR A 91 1.55 5.69 21.52
N LEU A 92 1.82 4.54 20.89
CA LEU A 92 2.35 3.36 21.57
C LEU A 92 3.73 3.62 22.15
N LEU A 93 4.60 4.33 21.44
CA LEU A 93 5.92 4.73 21.95
C LEU A 93 5.79 5.66 23.17
N TYR A 94 4.88 6.64 23.10
CA TYR A 94 4.58 7.51 24.23
C TYR A 94 4.10 6.71 25.46
N GLN A 95 3.20 5.75 25.27
CA GLN A 95 2.73 4.88 26.36
C GLN A 95 3.86 4.04 26.97
N ALA A 96 4.78 3.50 26.13
CA ALA A 96 5.94 2.75 26.62
C ALA A 96 6.86 3.64 27.47
N VAL A 97 7.13 4.87 27.04
CA VAL A 97 7.95 5.85 27.78
C VAL A 97 7.24 6.29 29.08
N ASP A 98 5.95 6.58 29.02
CA ASP A 98 5.16 6.98 30.21
C ASP A 98 5.16 5.87 31.26
N LYS A 99 4.99 4.62 30.84
CA LYS A 99 5.08 3.45 31.72
C LYS A 99 6.47 3.28 32.33
N ALA A 100 7.53 3.57 31.59
CA ALA A 100 8.91 3.53 32.09
C ALA A 100 9.15 4.56 33.21
N ILE A 101 8.53 5.75 33.10
CA ILE A 101 8.73 6.86 34.05
C ILE A 101 7.80 6.74 35.27
N ASN A 102 6.52 6.43 35.04
CA ASN A 102 5.46 6.51 36.05
C ASN A 102 5.04 5.16 36.66
N GLY A 103 5.49 4.02 36.12
CA GLY A 103 5.31 2.70 36.72
C GLY A 103 3.85 2.22 36.78
N HIS A 104 3.05 2.48 35.74
CA HIS A 104 1.63 2.07 35.72
C HIS A 104 1.48 0.56 35.50
N ILE A 105 0.84 -0.14 36.44
CA ILE A 105 0.51 -1.57 36.33
C ILE A 105 -0.79 -1.71 35.56
N SER A 106 -0.74 -2.41 34.43
CA SER A 106 -1.95 -2.75 33.66
C SER A 106 -2.70 -3.90 34.37
N GLN A 107 -3.94 -3.65 34.80
CA GLN A 107 -4.81 -4.70 35.34
C GLN A 107 -5.63 -5.31 34.21
N TYR A 108 -5.39 -6.57 33.90
CA TYR A 108 -6.19 -7.33 32.92
C TYR A 108 -7.17 -8.22 33.66
N LEU A 109 -8.45 -8.10 33.32
CA LEU A 109 -9.50 -9.01 33.77
C LEU A 109 -9.46 -10.27 32.86
N ASP A 110 -9.71 -11.45 33.45
CA ASP A 110 -9.66 -12.74 32.72
C ASP A 110 -10.49 -12.74 31.43
N ILE A 111 -11.66 -12.15 31.45
CA ILE A 111 -12.56 -12.08 30.26
C ILE A 111 -11.94 -11.25 29.14
N SER A 112 -11.16 -10.21 29.43
CA SER A 112 -10.46 -9.40 28.43
C SER A 112 -9.42 -10.20 27.68
N ILE A 113 -8.72 -11.12 28.34
CA ILE A 113 -7.72 -12.00 27.76
C ILE A 113 -8.34 -12.96 26.74
N TYR A 114 -9.47 -13.58 27.06
CA TYR A 114 -10.18 -14.46 26.11
C TYR A 114 -10.64 -13.73 24.85
N VAL A 115 -11.19 -12.54 25.01
CA VAL A 115 -11.60 -11.69 23.88
C VAL A 115 -10.41 -11.29 23.02
N MET A 116 -9.27 -10.94 23.65
CA MET A 116 -8.05 -10.56 22.96
C MET A 116 -7.48 -11.75 22.16
N ILE A 117 -7.41 -12.96 22.74
CA ILE A 117 -6.94 -14.16 22.04
C ILE A 117 -7.84 -14.51 20.86
N ALA A 118 -9.17 -14.49 21.03
CA ALA A 118 -10.10 -14.76 19.95
C ALA A 118 -9.97 -13.73 18.81
N SER A 119 -9.89 -12.44 19.15
CA SER A 119 -9.66 -11.37 18.18
C SER A 119 -8.33 -11.56 17.44
N LEU A 120 -7.25 -11.90 18.15
CA LEU A 120 -5.92 -12.12 17.60
C LEU A 120 -5.91 -13.23 16.52
N ILE A 121 -6.57 -14.36 16.78
CA ILE A 121 -6.67 -15.48 15.82
C ILE A 121 -7.37 -15.01 14.53
N ILE A 122 -8.47 -14.27 14.67
CA ILE A 122 -9.23 -13.75 13.53
C ILE A 122 -8.36 -12.75 12.76
N THR A 123 -7.69 -11.82 13.45
CA THR A 123 -6.85 -10.79 12.81
C THR A 123 -5.63 -11.39 12.12
N ILE A 124 -4.96 -12.41 12.69
CA ILE A 124 -3.85 -13.13 12.03
C ILE A 124 -4.32 -13.77 10.72
N SER A 125 -5.50 -14.38 10.72
CA SER A 125 -6.09 -14.98 9.52
C SER A 125 -6.37 -13.92 8.45
N LEU A 126 -6.91 -12.77 8.86
CA LEU A 126 -7.15 -11.64 7.98
C LEU A 126 -5.85 -11.07 7.39
N VAL A 127 -4.84 -10.82 8.22
CA VAL A 127 -3.52 -10.32 7.79
C VAL A 127 -2.87 -11.26 6.77
N THR A 128 -2.95 -12.57 7.00
CA THR A 128 -2.43 -13.57 6.06
C THR A 128 -3.13 -13.49 4.72
N TYR A 129 -4.45 -13.35 4.72
CA TYR A 129 -5.24 -13.20 3.52
C TYR A 129 -4.94 -11.88 2.79
N LEU A 130 -4.89 -10.75 3.50
CA LEU A 130 -4.58 -9.44 2.93
C LEU A 130 -3.18 -9.41 2.31
N ASN A 131 -2.16 -9.97 2.99
CA ASN A 131 -0.81 -10.09 2.45
C ASN A 131 -0.76 -10.94 1.16
N TYR A 132 -1.54 -12.03 1.09
CA TYR A 132 -1.65 -12.83 -0.12
C TYR A 132 -2.24 -12.01 -1.28
N VAL A 133 -3.33 -11.27 -1.03
CA VAL A 133 -3.95 -10.42 -2.05
C VAL A 133 -3.04 -9.27 -2.45
N ALA A 134 -2.38 -8.60 -1.49
CA ALA A 134 -1.43 -7.52 -1.74
C ALA A 134 -0.29 -7.95 -2.69
N LYS A 135 0.32 -9.12 -2.42
CA LYS A 135 1.37 -9.68 -3.30
C LYS A 135 0.87 -10.05 -4.69
N LYS A 136 -0.41 -10.47 -4.80
CA LYS A 136 -1.00 -10.86 -6.09
C LYS A 136 -1.38 -9.67 -6.95
N THR A 137 -1.79 -8.56 -6.34
CA THR A 137 -2.40 -7.42 -7.03
C THR A 137 -1.52 -6.18 -7.04
N ASN A 138 -0.46 -6.17 -6.24
CA ASN A 138 0.43 -5.01 -6.02
C ASN A 138 -0.31 -3.74 -5.53
N SER A 139 -1.56 -3.86 -5.05
CA SER A 139 -2.35 -2.73 -4.58
C SER A 139 -1.75 -2.12 -3.32
N MET A 140 -1.50 -0.81 -3.35
CA MET A 140 -0.96 -0.06 -2.22
C MET A 140 -1.95 0.02 -1.05
N VAL A 141 -3.25 0.15 -1.34
CA VAL A 141 -4.31 0.15 -0.31
C VAL A 141 -4.35 -1.18 0.43
N ILE A 142 -4.25 -2.32 -0.28
CA ILE A 142 -4.24 -3.63 0.39
C ILE A 142 -2.96 -3.84 1.22
N LYS A 143 -1.81 -3.30 0.76
CA LYS A 143 -0.58 -3.29 1.57
C LYS A 143 -0.75 -2.48 2.85
N ALA A 144 -1.39 -1.32 2.76
CA ALA A 144 -1.69 -0.44 3.89
C ALA A 144 -2.63 -1.13 4.89
N ASP A 145 -3.77 -1.66 4.42
CA ASP A 145 -4.74 -2.40 5.22
C ASP A 145 -4.10 -3.63 5.93
N ALA A 146 -3.24 -4.36 5.21
CA ALA A 146 -2.48 -5.48 5.79
C ALA A 146 -1.48 -5.02 6.86
N LEU A 147 -0.81 -3.87 6.68
CA LEU A 147 0.10 -3.29 7.67
C LEU A 147 -0.66 -2.80 8.90
N HIS A 148 -1.81 -2.15 8.73
CA HIS A 148 -2.68 -1.70 9.81
C HIS A 148 -3.05 -2.87 10.74
N TYR A 149 -3.67 -3.94 10.20
CA TYR A 149 -4.02 -5.12 11.01
C TYR A 149 -2.80 -5.89 11.55
N LYS A 150 -1.66 -5.87 10.85
CA LYS A 150 -0.41 -6.43 11.36
C LYS A 150 0.10 -5.67 12.58
N THR A 151 -0.09 -4.35 12.61
CA THR A 151 0.21 -3.50 13.78
C THR A 151 -0.62 -3.93 14.99
N ASP A 152 -1.92 -4.19 14.80
CA ASP A 152 -2.79 -4.67 15.86
C ASP A 152 -2.38 -6.05 16.38
N VAL A 153 -2.01 -6.96 15.47
CA VAL A 153 -1.47 -8.28 15.86
C VAL A 153 -0.23 -8.11 16.72
N PHE A 154 0.73 -7.28 16.30
CA PHE A 154 1.97 -7.09 17.05
C PHE A 154 1.74 -6.44 18.41
N SER A 155 0.89 -5.42 18.49
CA SER A 155 0.53 -4.78 19.76
C SER A 155 -0.12 -5.77 20.72
N ASN A 156 -1.09 -6.56 20.26
CA ASN A 156 -1.75 -7.57 21.09
C ASN A 156 -0.81 -8.71 21.52
N VAL A 157 0.07 -9.18 20.62
CA VAL A 157 1.09 -10.18 20.95
C VAL A 157 2.09 -9.62 21.94
N ALA A 158 2.53 -8.38 21.77
CA ALA A 158 3.43 -7.71 22.74
C ALA A 158 2.85 -7.71 24.16
N VAL A 159 1.58 -7.29 24.27
CA VAL A 159 0.88 -7.27 25.57
C VAL A 159 0.82 -8.66 26.19
N LEU A 160 0.47 -9.71 25.40
CA LEU A 160 0.42 -11.08 25.92
C LEU A 160 1.80 -11.59 26.33
N VAL A 161 2.82 -11.39 25.50
CA VAL A 161 4.21 -11.82 25.79
C VAL A 161 4.76 -11.08 27.01
N SER A 162 4.56 -9.77 27.08
CA SER A 162 4.98 -8.95 28.23
C SER A 162 4.31 -9.41 29.51
N LEU A 163 3.00 -9.69 29.48
CA LEU A 163 2.27 -10.18 30.65
C LEU A 163 2.87 -11.49 31.17
N VAL A 164 3.13 -12.45 30.28
CA VAL A 164 3.75 -13.73 30.64
C VAL A 164 5.16 -13.51 31.21
N LEU A 165 6.00 -12.74 30.52
CA LEU A 165 7.39 -12.51 30.97
C LEU A 165 7.45 -11.75 32.30
N VAL A 166 6.64 -10.73 32.51
CA VAL A 166 6.54 -9.97 33.75
C VAL A 166 6.08 -10.89 34.91
N THR A 167 5.09 -11.75 34.65
CA THR A 167 4.59 -12.70 35.66
C THR A 167 5.67 -13.68 36.10
N PHE A 168 6.52 -14.16 35.18
CA PHE A 168 7.61 -15.11 35.55
C PHE A 168 8.85 -14.44 36.11
N THR A 169 9.19 -13.23 35.69
CA THR A 169 10.46 -12.58 36.04
C THR A 169 10.33 -11.50 37.10
N GLY A 170 9.14 -10.93 37.29
CA GLY A 170 8.90 -9.77 38.15
C GLY A 170 9.44 -8.43 37.60
N TYR A 171 10.06 -8.41 36.40
CA TYR A 171 10.63 -7.20 35.81
C TYR A 171 9.67 -6.48 34.89
N GLU A 172 9.04 -5.40 35.34
CA GLU A 172 8.09 -4.59 34.59
C GLU A 172 8.70 -3.88 33.35
N LEU A 173 10.04 -3.64 33.39
CA LEU A 173 10.76 -3.02 32.27
C LEU A 173 10.71 -3.83 30.96
N ILE A 174 10.44 -5.13 31.03
CA ILE A 174 10.30 -5.99 29.84
C ILE A 174 9.20 -5.49 28.94
N ASP A 175 8.06 -5.10 29.50
CA ASP A 175 6.92 -4.58 28.75
C ASP A 175 7.27 -3.27 28.01
N VAL A 176 8.05 -2.40 28.64
CA VAL A 176 8.55 -1.15 28.04
C VAL A 176 9.43 -1.43 26.84
N PHE A 177 10.37 -2.37 26.94
CA PHE A 177 11.28 -2.70 25.84
C PHE A 177 10.56 -3.40 24.69
N VAL A 178 9.65 -4.33 24.97
CA VAL A 178 8.86 -5.04 23.96
C VAL A 178 7.91 -4.06 23.26
N GLY A 179 7.13 -3.27 24.02
CA GLY A 179 6.22 -2.28 23.47
C GLY A 179 6.93 -1.18 22.67
N GLY A 180 8.03 -0.65 23.20
CA GLY A 180 8.85 0.35 22.52
C GLY A 180 9.48 -0.17 21.23
N GLY A 181 10.01 -1.40 21.23
CA GLY A 181 10.57 -2.03 20.04
C GLY A 181 9.54 -2.24 18.93
N ILE A 182 8.33 -2.68 19.30
CA ILE A 182 7.21 -2.81 18.33
C ILE A 182 6.76 -1.44 17.81
N ALA A 183 6.65 -0.44 18.69
CA ALA A 183 6.29 0.91 18.27
C ALA A 183 7.27 1.48 17.23
N LEU A 184 8.58 1.30 17.43
CA LEU A 184 9.61 1.71 16.48
C LEU A 184 9.49 0.94 15.14
N TYR A 185 9.24 -0.36 15.18
CA TYR A 185 9.00 -1.17 13.99
C TYR A 185 7.78 -0.67 13.20
N ILE A 186 6.68 -0.34 13.89
CA ILE A 186 5.45 0.20 13.27
C ILE A 186 5.74 1.53 12.57
N ILE A 187 6.44 2.46 13.24
CA ILE A 187 6.82 3.76 12.68
C ILE A 187 7.68 3.58 11.44
N TYR A 188 8.67 2.68 11.48
CA TYR A 188 9.53 2.39 10.33
C TYR A 188 8.74 1.83 9.14
N SER A 189 7.89 0.83 9.40
CA SER A 189 7.08 0.20 8.33
C SER A 189 6.05 1.16 7.72
N SER A 190 5.47 2.05 8.52
CA SER A 190 4.54 3.07 8.01
C SER A 190 5.24 4.16 7.22
N TYR A 191 6.47 4.53 7.60
CA TYR A 191 7.30 5.44 6.81
C TYR A 191 7.56 4.91 5.40
N GLU A 192 7.93 3.63 5.26
CA GLU A 192 8.13 2.96 3.97
C GLU A 192 6.86 3.05 3.11
N LEU A 193 5.69 2.75 3.69
CA LEU A 193 4.41 2.84 3.01
C LEU A 193 4.07 4.27 2.52
N ILE A 194 4.30 5.27 3.39
CA ILE A 194 4.08 6.70 3.05
C ILE A 194 5.04 7.12 1.94
N HIS A 195 6.31 6.76 2.07
CA HIS A 195 7.34 7.11 1.09
C HIS A 195 6.98 6.56 -0.30
N ASP A 196 6.65 5.27 -0.41
CA ASP A 196 6.25 4.65 -1.67
C ASP A 196 5.00 5.32 -2.25
N GLY A 197 3.99 5.60 -1.42
CA GLY A 197 2.79 6.30 -1.84
C GLY A 197 3.07 7.71 -2.39
N ILE A 198 3.93 8.47 -1.73
CA ILE A 198 4.34 9.82 -2.19
C ILE A 198 5.09 9.72 -3.52
N LEU A 199 5.99 8.76 -3.69
CA LEU A 199 6.72 8.60 -4.94
C LEU A 199 5.79 8.30 -6.12
N VAL A 200 4.75 7.47 -5.93
CA VAL A 200 3.73 7.24 -6.97
C VAL A 200 2.91 8.51 -7.26
N LEU A 201 2.57 9.30 -6.24
CA LEU A 201 1.87 10.58 -6.43
C LEU A 201 2.70 11.59 -7.21
N LEU A 202 4.04 11.56 -7.05
CA LEU A 202 5.01 12.42 -7.74
C LEU A 202 5.45 11.87 -9.10
N ASP A 203 4.76 10.87 -9.65
CA ASP A 203 5.07 10.30 -10.96
C ASP A 203 6.49 9.71 -11.07
N ARG A 204 6.95 9.00 -10.01
CA ARG A 204 8.22 8.27 -10.07
C ARG A 204 8.25 7.33 -11.27
N ALA A 205 9.38 7.29 -11.95
CA ALA A 205 9.65 6.32 -13.00
C ALA A 205 9.51 4.88 -12.49
N VAL A 206 9.18 3.95 -13.39
CA VAL A 206 9.20 2.51 -13.10
C VAL A 206 10.62 2.05 -12.75
N ASP A 207 10.74 0.82 -12.24
CA ASP A 207 12.03 0.27 -11.85
C ASP A 207 13.03 0.28 -13.02
N GLU A 208 14.29 0.58 -12.71
CA GLU A 208 15.39 0.70 -13.69
C GLU A 208 15.54 -0.55 -14.58
N GLU A 209 15.34 -1.75 -14.01
CA GLU A 209 15.34 -3.00 -14.76
C GLU A 209 14.28 -3.02 -15.87
N LEU A 210 13.09 -2.49 -15.59
CA LEU A 210 12.02 -2.42 -16.58
C LEU A 210 12.29 -1.35 -17.64
N VAL A 211 12.87 -0.22 -17.24
CA VAL A 211 13.33 0.82 -18.20
C VAL A 211 14.36 0.25 -19.16
N CYS A 212 15.39 -0.46 -18.65
CA CYS A 212 16.40 -1.10 -19.49
C CYS A 212 15.79 -2.09 -20.51
N LYS A 213 14.80 -2.88 -20.09
CA LYS A 213 14.10 -3.81 -21.02
C LYS A 213 13.33 -3.07 -22.11
N ILE A 214 12.70 -1.94 -21.77
CA ILE A 214 12.01 -1.08 -22.75
C ILE A 214 13.03 -0.51 -23.75
N GLU A 215 14.17 -0.01 -23.28
CA GLU A 215 15.24 0.48 -24.14
C GLU A 215 15.82 -0.58 -25.07
N GLU A 216 15.99 -1.82 -24.57
CA GLU A 216 16.44 -2.94 -25.39
C GLU A 216 15.47 -3.24 -26.51
N ILE A 217 14.16 -3.25 -26.24
CA ILE A 217 13.11 -3.44 -27.26
C ILE A 217 13.17 -2.34 -28.33
N ILE A 218 13.33 -1.09 -27.91
CA ILE A 218 13.42 0.03 -28.85
C ILE A 218 14.64 -0.13 -29.75
N LYS A 219 15.81 -0.50 -29.20
CA LYS A 219 17.06 -0.70 -29.92
C LYS A 219 17.04 -1.94 -30.83
N GLU A 220 16.18 -2.93 -30.58
CA GLU A 220 16.02 -4.13 -31.41
C GLU A 220 15.37 -3.83 -32.77
N ASN A 221 14.62 -2.71 -32.88
CA ASN A 221 13.96 -2.37 -34.14
C ASN A 221 14.90 -1.64 -35.10
N ASP A 222 15.18 -2.26 -36.23
CA ASP A 222 16.13 -1.80 -37.26
C ASP A 222 15.73 -0.52 -37.98
N LYS A 223 14.46 -0.09 -37.87
CA LYS A 223 13.93 1.15 -38.47
C LYS A 223 14.10 2.37 -37.55
N VAL A 224 14.39 2.16 -36.27
CA VAL A 224 14.59 3.23 -35.29
C VAL A 224 16.07 3.60 -35.23
N ASN A 225 16.39 4.81 -35.65
CA ASN A 225 17.77 5.30 -35.70
C ASN A 225 18.26 5.75 -34.29
N ALA A 226 17.38 6.35 -33.50
CA ALA A 226 17.62 6.81 -32.15
C ALA A 226 16.29 6.95 -31.38
N TYR A 227 16.38 7.16 -30.07
CA TYR A 227 15.25 7.53 -29.25
C TYR A 227 15.68 8.56 -28.21
N HIS A 228 14.74 9.38 -27.73
CA HIS A 228 14.94 10.33 -26.65
C HIS A 228 13.64 10.56 -25.88
N LEU A 229 13.70 11.34 -24.79
CA LEU A 229 12.58 11.67 -23.92
C LEU A 229 11.77 10.45 -23.45
N LEU A 230 12.46 9.32 -23.21
CA LEU A 230 11.80 8.17 -22.59
C LEU A 230 11.40 8.52 -21.17
N LYS A 231 10.08 8.58 -20.93
CA LYS A 231 9.46 8.86 -19.64
C LYS A 231 8.53 7.72 -19.27
N THR A 232 8.59 7.31 -18.01
CA THR A 232 7.73 6.25 -17.50
C THR A 232 7.15 6.66 -16.16
N ARG A 233 5.95 6.16 -15.81
CA ARG A 233 5.34 6.34 -14.49
C ARG A 233 4.27 5.30 -14.24
N GLU A 234 3.89 5.13 -12.98
CA GLU A 234 2.79 4.27 -12.56
C GLU A 234 1.65 5.06 -11.93
N ALA A 235 0.41 4.59 -12.15
CA ALA A 235 -0.78 5.11 -11.48
C ALA A 235 -1.75 3.96 -11.18
N GLY A 236 -1.66 3.39 -9.99
CA GLY A 236 -2.39 2.19 -9.59
C GLY A 236 -1.94 0.98 -10.43
N HIS A 237 -2.86 0.43 -11.21
CA HIS A 237 -2.57 -0.71 -12.09
C HIS A 237 -2.16 -0.31 -13.53
N GLN A 238 -2.05 0.98 -13.82
CA GLN A 238 -1.65 1.50 -15.13
C GLN A 238 -0.17 1.87 -15.13
N THR A 239 0.52 1.50 -16.21
CA THR A 239 1.92 1.88 -16.47
C THR A 239 1.97 2.71 -17.74
N PHE A 240 2.48 3.92 -17.62
CA PHE A 240 2.61 4.87 -18.72
C PHE A 240 4.03 4.85 -19.25
N VAL A 241 4.16 4.84 -20.57
CA VAL A 241 5.42 4.96 -21.30
C VAL A 241 5.25 6.02 -22.37
N GLU A 242 6.09 7.03 -22.36
CA GLU A 242 6.17 8.07 -23.39
C GLU A 242 7.59 8.07 -23.94
N VAL A 243 7.72 8.07 -25.27
CA VAL A 243 9.04 8.05 -25.92
C VAL A 243 8.97 8.69 -27.29
N HIS A 244 10.04 9.36 -27.67
CA HIS A 244 10.26 9.86 -29.02
C HIS A 244 11.16 8.88 -29.76
N LEU A 245 10.70 8.39 -30.93
CA LEU A 245 11.44 7.52 -31.80
C LEU A 245 11.87 8.28 -33.05
N VAL A 246 13.18 8.30 -33.30
CA VAL A 246 13.77 8.97 -34.46
C VAL A 246 13.87 8.00 -35.61
N PHE A 247 13.26 8.36 -36.73
CA PHE A 247 13.27 7.58 -37.97
C PHE A 247 14.05 8.31 -39.07
N ASP A 248 14.30 7.61 -40.16
CA ASP A 248 14.85 8.23 -41.37
C ASP A 248 13.79 9.20 -41.94
N CYS A 249 14.21 10.40 -42.36
CA CYS A 249 13.34 11.42 -42.92
C CYS A 249 12.56 11.01 -44.19
N ILE A 250 13.02 9.96 -44.86
CA ILE A 250 12.35 9.40 -46.04
C ILE A 250 11.43 8.20 -45.74
N ILE A 251 11.36 7.77 -44.48
CA ILE A 251 10.46 6.68 -44.09
C ILE A 251 9.00 7.04 -44.37
N THR A 252 8.21 6.09 -44.79
CA THR A 252 6.78 6.34 -44.91
C THR A 252 6.14 6.36 -43.54
N LEU A 253 5.10 7.21 -43.35
CA LEU A 253 4.34 7.22 -42.09
C LEU A 253 3.80 5.83 -41.74
N MET A 254 3.42 5.03 -42.74
CA MET A 254 2.93 3.67 -42.55
C MET A 254 4.02 2.75 -41.97
N ASP A 255 5.27 2.89 -42.44
CA ASP A 255 6.38 2.05 -41.96
C ASP A 255 6.83 2.48 -40.57
N ALA A 256 6.85 3.77 -40.27
CA ALA A 256 7.12 4.28 -38.92
C ALA A 256 6.04 3.81 -37.93
N HIS A 257 4.74 3.89 -38.34
CA HIS A 257 3.64 3.39 -37.51
C HIS A 257 3.75 1.88 -37.23
N ARG A 258 4.08 1.07 -38.24
CA ARG A 258 4.30 -0.38 -38.04
C ARG A 258 5.46 -0.70 -37.10
N ALA A 259 6.52 0.11 -37.13
CA ALA A 259 7.64 -0.04 -36.20
C ALA A 259 7.21 0.32 -34.78
N SER A 260 6.40 1.38 -34.62
CA SER A 260 5.81 1.76 -33.33
C SER A 260 4.90 0.67 -32.77
N ASP A 261 3.96 0.16 -33.57
CA ASP A 261 3.06 -0.94 -33.16
C ASP A 261 3.83 -2.19 -32.71
N TRP A 262 4.93 -2.51 -33.39
CA TRP A 262 5.78 -3.64 -33.03
C TRP A 262 6.46 -3.41 -31.66
N ILE A 263 6.92 -2.19 -31.39
CA ILE A 263 7.53 -1.82 -30.11
C ILE A 263 6.50 -1.89 -28.99
N GLU A 264 5.31 -1.32 -29.20
CA GLU A 264 4.18 -1.36 -28.26
C GLU A 264 3.83 -2.80 -27.90
N ASP A 265 3.62 -3.68 -28.91
CA ASP A 265 3.30 -5.11 -28.71
C ASP A 265 4.37 -5.87 -27.92
N LYS A 266 5.64 -5.52 -28.11
CA LYS A 266 6.76 -6.10 -27.36
C LYS A 266 6.82 -5.63 -25.93
N ILE A 267 6.58 -4.33 -25.67
CA ILE A 267 6.53 -3.75 -24.32
C ILE A 267 5.36 -4.35 -23.54
N GLU A 268 4.17 -4.45 -24.15
CA GLU A 268 3.00 -5.05 -23.50
C GLU A 268 3.24 -6.51 -23.07
N LYS A 269 4.05 -7.25 -23.82
CA LYS A 269 4.43 -8.64 -23.52
C LYS A 269 5.44 -8.78 -22.38
N LEU A 270 6.12 -7.71 -21.95
CA LEU A 270 7.04 -7.76 -20.81
C LEU A 270 6.31 -8.13 -19.51
N ASP A 271 5.09 -7.61 -19.33
CA ASP A 271 4.24 -7.98 -18.20
C ASP A 271 2.77 -7.86 -18.59
N THR A 272 2.15 -8.99 -18.88
CA THR A 272 0.73 -9.08 -19.29
C THR A 272 -0.27 -8.76 -18.15
N LYS A 273 0.21 -8.56 -16.91
CA LYS A 273 -0.64 -8.17 -15.77
C LYS A 273 -0.77 -6.67 -15.64
N ARG A 274 0.14 -5.91 -16.26
CA ARG A 274 0.11 -4.45 -16.28
C ARG A 274 -0.88 -3.95 -17.36
N ASN A 275 -1.52 -2.84 -17.07
CA ASN A 275 -2.29 -2.12 -18.08
C ASN A 275 -1.40 -1.02 -18.67
N TRP A 276 -0.80 -1.30 -19.80
CA TRP A 276 0.13 -0.40 -20.47
C TRP A 276 -0.62 0.71 -21.21
N ILE A 277 -0.11 1.92 -21.10
CA ILE A 277 -0.53 3.09 -21.88
C ILE A 277 0.75 3.66 -22.49
N ILE A 278 0.97 3.33 -23.75
CA ILE A 278 2.20 3.67 -24.47
C ILE A 278 1.86 4.80 -25.46
N ASN A 279 2.65 5.86 -25.44
CA ASN A 279 2.53 6.98 -26.33
C ASN A 279 3.87 7.22 -27.03
N ILE A 280 3.91 6.93 -28.33
CA ILE A 280 5.10 7.08 -29.16
C ILE A 280 4.97 8.32 -30.03
N HIS A 281 5.92 9.23 -29.90
CA HIS A 281 6.09 10.33 -30.84
C HIS A 281 7.09 9.92 -31.91
N MET A 282 6.75 10.16 -33.19
CA MET A 282 7.58 9.77 -34.34
C MET A 282 8.28 11.00 -34.89
N ASP A 283 9.61 11.08 -34.75
CA ASP A 283 10.44 12.18 -35.22
C ASP A 283 11.17 11.86 -36.52
N PRO A 284 11.09 12.71 -37.56
CA PRO A 284 11.78 12.49 -38.83
C PRO A 284 13.28 12.86 -38.79
N TYR A 285 13.76 13.40 -37.68
CA TYR A 285 15.17 13.73 -37.41
C TYR A 285 15.37 13.88 -35.89
N ASP A 286 16.62 13.79 -35.43
CA ASP A 286 16.94 13.96 -34.02
C ASP A 286 16.89 15.46 -33.64
N ASP A 287 15.83 15.84 -32.95
CA ASP A 287 15.61 17.21 -32.45
C ASP A 287 15.84 17.33 -30.93
N PHE A 288 16.47 16.35 -30.30
CA PHE A 288 16.73 16.30 -28.87
C PHE A 288 17.37 17.60 -28.35
N LYS A 289 18.38 18.12 -29.06
CA LYS A 289 19.06 19.37 -28.66
C LYS A 289 18.18 20.61 -28.76
N ILE A 290 17.16 20.61 -29.62
CA ILE A 290 16.20 21.72 -29.76
C ILE A 290 15.18 21.66 -28.63
N ASN A 291 14.73 20.47 -28.29
CA ASN A 291 13.74 20.24 -27.23
C ASN A 291 14.36 20.41 -25.84
N ASP A 292 15.62 20.01 -25.63
CA ASP A 292 16.32 20.17 -24.35
C ASP A 292 16.54 21.64 -23.94
N MET A 293 16.57 22.57 -24.92
CA MET A 293 16.64 24.02 -24.66
C MET A 293 15.29 24.66 -24.29
N ASN A 294 14.15 23.94 -24.43
CA ASN A 294 12.81 24.44 -24.16
C ASN A 294 12.17 23.83 -22.88
N HIS A 295 12.90 23.01 -22.15
CA HIS A 295 12.57 22.42 -20.86
C HIS A 295 13.65 22.71 -19.82
#